data_45391cfbb5666cfe8d5b6b802afac1c8
#
_entry.id   45391cfbb5666cfe8d5b6b802afac1c8
#
_cell.length_a   1.000
_cell.length_b   1.000
_cell.length_c   1.000
_cell.angle_alpha   90.00
_cell.angle_beta   90.00
_cell.angle_gamma   90.00
#
_symmetry.space_group_name_H-M   'P 1'
#
loop_
_entity.id
_entity.type
_entity.pdbx_description
1 polymer ?
#
loop_
_entity_poly.entity_id
_entity_poly.type
_entity_poly.pdbx_seq_one_letter_code
_entity_poly.pdbx_strand_id
1 'polypeptide(L)'
;VDEIYLHTPCFVDAETSIREALQKMADQNGQVILVRDGGRVGIVTDTNLREKVLLADKSSRDPIGEIATFGLISIERSDFLFNALLLFTKHGVKRLVVVENEEIVGILEQLDLLSHFANHTHLIAASIERAVSIDELQNAQRSLTHLVRSLTTKGVRVRYVSKLVSELNAKVYRKVFEMVVPSELQDKCALIVMGSEGRGEQILRTDQDNALIIRDGEDEAVFEPYMMQLNGYLLQLGFPKCSGNVMVSNPYWRRSVGGYKNLISDWVDTLSEEALMGLSIFLDAHCVAGDETLLGECQNYLNEHFEGRSDVMAHLAKAALAFETPLSLFSGFVLGRAEHGSEFDIKKGGIFAIVHGIRILSLEHKITQTNTTERIKELNNLGLFDKAYASELIEAYDTLLSIRLRFILGQKQGSEEQNYVNPKLLSKAERDLLKDAFKIVNTFKKFLTYHFHLGMVV
;
A
#
# COMPACT_ATOMS: atom_id res chain seq x y z
N VAL A 1 -20.80 -5.48 -8.66
CA VAL A 1 -21.75 -5.39 -7.52
C VAL A 1 -22.51 -6.72 -7.32
N ASP A 2 -22.45 -7.63 -8.29
CA ASP A 2 -23.11 -8.96 -8.21
C ASP A 2 -22.67 -9.85 -7.04
N GLU A 3 -21.48 -9.62 -6.49
CA GLU A 3 -20.87 -10.46 -5.46
C GLU A 3 -21.27 -10.06 -4.03
N ILE A 4 -22.12 -9.04 -3.87
CA ILE A 4 -22.46 -8.48 -2.56
C ILE A 4 -23.96 -8.56 -2.31
N TYR A 5 -24.33 -8.68 -1.03
CA TYR A 5 -25.72 -8.64 -0.64
C TYR A 5 -26.35 -7.29 -0.96
N LEU A 6 -27.52 -7.29 -1.60
CA LEU A 6 -28.31 -6.12 -1.90
C LEU A 6 -29.60 -6.16 -1.07
N HIS A 7 -29.88 -5.05 -0.38
CA HIS A 7 -31.13 -4.91 0.36
C HIS A 7 -32.30 -4.71 -0.60
N THR A 8 -33.41 -5.39 -0.33
CA THR A 8 -34.64 -5.24 -1.11
C THR A 8 -35.22 -3.84 -0.92
N PRO A 9 -35.50 -3.07 -1.99
CA PRO A 9 -36.07 -1.75 -1.86
C PRO A 9 -37.54 -1.80 -1.43
N CYS A 10 -37.92 -0.94 -0.47
CA CYS A 10 -39.32 -0.72 -0.10
C CYS A 10 -39.88 0.46 -0.91
N PHE A 11 -40.81 0.19 -1.82
CA PHE A 11 -41.45 1.23 -2.64
C PHE A 11 -42.78 1.70 -2.05
N VAL A 12 -43.01 3.04 -2.07
CA VAL A 12 -44.25 3.70 -1.76
C VAL A 12 -44.52 4.82 -2.77
N ASP A 13 -45.78 5.25 -2.88
CA ASP A 13 -46.15 6.42 -3.68
C ASP A 13 -45.96 7.71 -2.90
N ALA A 14 -45.69 8.82 -3.60
CA ALA A 14 -45.42 10.11 -2.96
C ALA A 14 -46.53 10.62 -2.05
N GLU A 15 -47.78 10.30 -2.36
CA GLU A 15 -48.94 10.68 -1.59
C GLU A 15 -49.19 9.82 -0.32
N THR A 16 -48.43 8.74 -0.16
CA THR A 16 -48.50 7.89 1.06
C THR A 16 -48.10 8.71 2.27
N SER A 17 -48.84 8.60 3.39
CA SER A 17 -48.43 9.30 4.59
C SER A 17 -47.09 8.80 5.12
N ILE A 18 -46.33 9.70 5.76
CA ILE A 18 -45.02 9.35 6.36
C ILE A 18 -45.21 8.16 7.32
N ARG A 19 -46.28 8.16 8.12
CA ARG A 19 -46.57 7.07 9.07
C ARG A 19 -46.80 5.72 8.42
N GLU A 20 -47.61 5.67 7.36
CA GLU A 20 -47.89 4.43 6.63
C GLU A 20 -46.65 3.90 5.92
N ALA A 21 -45.85 4.79 5.32
CA ALA A 21 -44.59 4.43 4.67
C ALA A 21 -43.59 3.85 5.67
N LEU A 22 -43.44 4.44 6.85
CA LEU A 22 -42.61 3.92 7.92
C LEU A 22 -43.08 2.58 8.47
N GLN A 23 -44.43 2.39 8.61
CA GLN A 23 -44.96 1.11 9.01
C GLN A 23 -44.65 0.02 7.99
N LYS A 24 -44.84 0.30 6.69
CA LYS A 24 -44.50 -0.62 5.63
C LYS A 24 -43.01 -0.98 5.60
N MET A 25 -42.12 0.00 5.81
CA MET A 25 -40.71 -0.20 5.95
C MET A 25 -40.36 -1.13 7.11
N ALA A 26 -40.99 -0.90 8.29
CA ALA A 26 -40.78 -1.73 9.47
C ALA A 26 -41.26 -3.17 9.27
N ASP A 27 -42.44 -3.34 8.66
CA ASP A 27 -42.99 -4.68 8.35
C ASP A 27 -42.13 -5.49 7.41
N GLN A 28 -41.36 -4.81 6.53
CA GLN A 28 -40.42 -5.44 5.57
C GLN A 28 -38.99 -5.53 6.12
N ASN A 29 -38.72 -5.19 7.37
CA ASN A 29 -37.37 -5.03 7.92
C ASN A 29 -36.44 -4.16 7.03
N GLY A 30 -37.03 -3.19 6.33
CA GLY A 30 -36.33 -2.27 5.45
C GLY A 30 -35.65 -1.13 6.22
N GLN A 31 -34.58 -0.61 5.66
CA GLN A 31 -33.86 0.55 6.21
C GLN A 31 -34.02 1.81 5.34
N VAL A 32 -34.65 1.68 4.18
CA VAL A 32 -34.76 2.72 3.16
C VAL A 32 -36.09 2.62 2.45
N ILE A 33 -36.73 3.77 2.21
CA ILE A 33 -37.93 3.87 1.39
C ILE A 33 -37.57 4.54 0.06
N LEU A 34 -37.99 3.95 -1.03
CA LEU A 34 -37.98 4.55 -2.36
C LEU A 34 -39.40 5.09 -2.66
N VAL A 35 -39.47 6.37 -3.01
CA VAL A 35 -40.73 7.09 -3.23
C VAL A 35 -40.93 7.34 -4.72
N ARG A 36 -42.03 6.84 -5.27
CA ARG A 36 -42.43 7.06 -6.67
C ARG A 36 -43.27 8.32 -6.77
N ASP A 37 -42.89 9.23 -7.68
CA ASP A 37 -43.59 10.49 -7.92
C ASP A 37 -43.52 10.84 -9.43
N GLY A 38 -44.60 10.63 -10.15
CA GLY A 38 -44.73 11.06 -11.55
C GLY A 38 -43.65 10.61 -12.51
N GLY A 39 -43.16 9.37 -12.37
CA GLY A 39 -42.08 8.79 -13.22
C GLY A 39 -40.66 9.04 -12.70
N ARG A 40 -40.47 9.80 -11.62
CA ARG A 40 -39.20 9.92 -10.91
C ARG A 40 -39.22 9.14 -9.60
N VAL A 41 -38.06 8.76 -9.12
CA VAL A 41 -37.90 8.03 -7.85
C VAL A 41 -37.03 8.86 -6.91
N GLY A 42 -37.51 9.02 -5.67
CA GLY A 42 -36.76 9.64 -4.57
C GLY A 42 -36.41 8.62 -3.50
N ILE A 43 -35.55 9.00 -2.55
CA ILE A 43 -35.16 8.20 -1.40
C ILE A 43 -35.48 8.91 -0.10
N VAL A 44 -35.98 8.16 0.89
CA VAL A 44 -36.15 8.65 2.26
C VAL A 44 -35.29 7.77 3.17
N THR A 45 -34.46 8.43 3.97
CA THR A 45 -33.51 7.82 4.91
C THR A 45 -33.74 8.37 6.32
N ASP A 46 -33.06 7.81 7.31
CA ASP A 46 -33.10 8.31 8.71
C ASP A 46 -32.72 9.79 8.82
N THR A 47 -31.83 10.26 7.93
CA THR A 47 -31.45 11.68 7.85
C THR A 47 -32.63 12.54 7.44
N ASN A 48 -33.39 12.11 6.42
CA ASN A 48 -34.58 12.83 5.99
C ASN A 48 -35.64 12.89 7.13
N LEU A 49 -35.82 11.79 7.83
CA LEU A 49 -36.79 11.74 8.97
C LEU A 49 -36.36 12.67 10.08
N ARG A 50 -35.09 12.65 10.46
CA ARG A 50 -34.56 13.52 11.51
C ARG A 50 -34.65 14.99 11.13
N GLU A 51 -34.17 15.36 9.92
CA GLU A 51 -34.05 16.76 9.53
C GLU A 51 -35.34 17.37 9.04
N LYS A 52 -36.10 16.61 8.22
CA LYS A 52 -37.30 17.13 7.56
C LYS A 52 -38.64 16.81 8.29
N VAL A 53 -38.64 15.90 9.28
CA VAL A 53 -39.81 15.60 10.10
C VAL A 53 -39.59 16.09 11.52
N LEU A 54 -38.61 15.53 12.24
CA LEU A 54 -38.44 15.83 13.68
C LEU A 54 -37.97 17.28 13.91
N LEU A 55 -36.97 17.77 13.16
CA LEU A 55 -36.44 19.13 13.34
C LEU A 55 -37.28 20.20 12.63
N ALA A 56 -38.02 19.84 11.60
CA ALA A 56 -38.94 20.76 10.88
C ALA A 56 -40.38 20.70 11.38
N ASP A 57 -40.66 19.93 12.43
CA ASP A 57 -42.00 19.78 13.08
C ASP A 57 -43.13 19.41 12.11
N LYS A 58 -42.81 18.52 11.11
CA LYS A 58 -43.80 18.00 10.16
C LYS A 58 -44.65 16.92 10.78
N SER A 59 -45.91 16.87 10.32
CA SER A 59 -46.86 15.85 10.77
C SER A 59 -46.52 14.47 10.15
N SER A 60 -46.63 13.42 10.94
CA SER A 60 -46.54 12.04 10.43
C SER A 60 -47.65 11.67 9.43
N ARG A 61 -48.68 12.54 9.26
CA ARG A 61 -49.76 12.38 8.29
C ARG A 61 -49.48 13.05 6.97
N ASP A 62 -48.42 13.87 6.87
CA ASP A 62 -48.03 14.55 5.62
C ASP A 62 -47.54 13.54 4.57
N PRO A 63 -47.64 13.86 3.29
CA PRO A 63 -47.15 13.01 2.20
C PRO A 63 -45.64 12.75 2.28
N ILE A 64 -45.20 11.51 2.11
CA ILE A 64 -43.76 11.14 2.18
C ILE A 64 -42.93 11.77 1.04
N GLY A 65 -43.56 12.08 -0.08
CA GLY A 65 -42.93 12.76 -1.18
C GLY A 65 -42.30 14.11 -0.81
N GLU A 66 -42.86 14.81 0.17
CA GLU A 66 -42.36 16.13 0.63
C GLU A 66 -40.99 16.04 1.34
N ILE A 67 -40.68 14.89 1.92
CA ILE A 67 -39.40 14.67 2.61
C ILE A 67 -38.39 13.87 1.79
N ALA A 68 -38.82 13.29 0.68
CA ALA A 68 -37.95 12.51 -0.21
C ALA A 68 -36.84 13.37 -0.82
N THR A 69 -35.71 12.76 -1.06
CA THR A 69 -34.61 13.34 -1.82
C THR A 69 -34.60 12.72 -3.21
N PHE A 70 -34.83 13.55 -4.23
CA PHE A 70 -34.79 13.14 -5.63
C PHE A 70 -33.38 13.36 -6.21
N GLY A 71 -33.07 12.66 -7.32
CA GLY A 71 -31.71 12.64 -7.87
C GLY A 71 -30.88 11.54 -7.22
N LEU A 72 -31.34 10.29 -7.33
CA LEU A 72 -30.69 9.12 -6.77
C LEU A 72 -29.27 8.97 -7.29
N ILE A 73 -28.36 8.64 -6.40
CA ILE A 73 -27.03 8.20 -6.77
C ILE A 73 -27.10 6.68 -6.98
N SER A 74 -26.91 6.26 -8.22
CA SER A 74 -27.05 4.88 -8.64
C SER A 74 -25.73 4.30 -9.16
N ILE A 75 -25.67 2.98 -9.18
CA ILE A 75 -24.59 2.19 -9.76
C ILE A 75 -25.20 1.02 -10.52
N GLU A 76 -24.61 0.68 -11.68
CA GLU A 76 -25.00 -0.51 -12.42
C GLU A 76 -24.63 -1.79 -11.64
N ARG A 77 -25.50 -2.80 -11.72
CA ARG A 77 -25.24 -4.09 -11.09
C ARG A 77 -23.96 -4.76 -11.59
N SER A 78 -23.66 -4.59 -12.87
CA SER A 78 -22.43 -5.10 -13.51
C SER A 78 -21.17 -4.31 -13.15
N ASP A 79 -21.31 -3.15 -12.50
CA ASP A 79 -20.18 -2.30 -12.11
C ASP A 79 -19.31 -2.94 -11.02
N PHE A 80 -18.08 -2.44 -10.89
CA PHE A 80 -17.14 -2.89 -9.88
C PHE A 80 -17.49 -2.34 -8.50
N LEU A 81 -17.33 -3.15 -7.46
CA LEU A 81 -17.55 -2.73 -6.06
C LEU A 81 -16.71 -1.52 -5.67
N PHE A 82 -15.55 -1.34 -6.31
CA PHE A 82 -14.72 -0.16 -6.09
C PHE A 82 -15.37 1.13 -6.59
N ASN A 83 -16.11 1.10 -7.70
CA ASN A 83 -16.87 2.25 -8.18
C ASN A 83 -17.94 2.65 -7.16
N ALA A 84 -18.57 1.66 -6.49
CA ALA A 84 -19.47 1.93 -5.37
C ALA A 84 -18.75 2.68 -4.24
N LEU A 85 -17.54 2.25 -3.84
CA LEU A 85 -16.75 2.93 -2.82
C LEU A 85 -16.42 4.39 -3.21
N LEU A 86 -16.08 4.63 -4.47
CA LEU A 86 -15.85 5.98 -4.99
C LEU A 86 -17.12 6.84 -4.94
N LEU A 87 -18.28 6.29 -5.31
CA LEU A 87 -19.57 7.00 -5.25
C LEU A 87 -19.95 7.34 -3.80
N PHE A 88 -19.81 6.42 -2.87
CA PHE A 88 -20.01 6.67 -1.44
C PHE A 88 -19.15 7.84 -0.95
N THR A 89 -17.86 7.83 -1.32
CA THR A 89 -16.90 8.86 -0.89
C THR A 89 -17.16 10.20 -1.57
N LYS A 90 -17.36 10.19 -2.89
CA LYS A 90 -17.57 11.40 -3.71
C LYS A 90 -18.82 12.17 -3.30
N HIS A 91 -19.90 11.46 -3.02
CA HIS A 91 -21.19 12.07 -2.72
C HIS A 91 -21.50 12.14 -1.23
N GLY A 92 -20.65 11.57 -0.36
CA GLY A 92 -20.86 11.54 1.09
C GLY A 92 -22.11 10.76 1.53
N VAL A 93 -22.58 9.82 0.70
CA VAL A 93 -23.79 9.02 0.95
C VAL A 93 -23.43 7.68 1.56
N LYS A 94 -24.37 7.10 2.30
CA LYS A 94 -24.20 5.76 2.91
C LYS A 94 -24.93 4.66 2.15
N ARG A 95 -25.72 5.01 1.12
CA ARG A 95 -26.55 4.10 0.35
C ARG A 95 -26.48 4.47 -1.14
N LEU A 96 -26.40 3.47 -2.00
CA LEU A 96 -26.49 3.60 -3.46
C LEU A 96 -27.65 2.77 -3.94
N VAL A 97 -28.35 3.28 -4.94
CA VAL A 97 -29.37 2.52 -5.65
C VAL A 97 -28.70 1.67 -6.72
N VAL A 98 -28.92 0.37 -6.71
CA VAL A 98 -28.37 -0.54 -7.73
C VAL A 98 -29.41 -0.70 -8.82
N VAL A 99 -28.99 -0.47 -10.07
CA VAL A 99 -29.83 -0.58 -11.26
C VAL A 99 -29.31 -1.65 -12.19
N GLU A 100 -30.20 -2.30 -12.91
CA GLU A 100 -29.93 -3.29 -13.96
C GLU A 100 -30.95 -3.08 -15.09
N ASN A 101 -30.50 -2.79 -16.29
CA ASN A 101 -31.37 -2.48 -17.44
C ASN A 101 -32.38 -1.33 -17.14
N GLU A 102 -31.91 -0.25 -16.49
CA GLU A 102 -32.68 0.90 -16.04
C GLU A 102 -33.71 0.61 -14.92
N GLU A 103 -33.81 -0.61 -14.43
CA GLU A 103 -34.66 -0.98 -13.31
C GLU A 103 -33.88 -1.02 -11.99
N ILE A 104 -34.52 -0.57 -10.91
CA ILE A 104 -33.93 -0.61 -9.58
C ILE A 104 -34.04 -2.05 -9.04
N VAL A 105 -32.90 -2.71 -8.85
CA VAL A 105 -32.82 -4.10 -8.38
C VAL A 105 -32.42 -4.23 -6.91
N GLY A 106 -31.91 -3.16 -6.29
CA GLY A 106 -31.53 -3.24 -4.88
C GLY A 106 -30.94 -1.94 -4.34
N ILE A 107 -30.61 -1.97 -3.06
CA ILE A 107 -29.88 -0.94 -2.34
C ILE A 107 -28.58 -1.53 -1.84
N LEU A 108 -27.46 -0.89 -2.12
CA LEU A 108 -26.14 -1.22 -1.59
C LEU A 108 -25.84 -0.27 -0.43
N GLU A 109 -25.57 -0.80 0.76
CA GLU A 109 -25.10 -0.03 1.89
C GLU A 109 -23.58 0.01 1.97
N GLN A 110 -23.03 1.14 2.39
CA GLN A 110 -21.59 1.33 2.60
C GLN A 110 -21.02 0.29 3.57
N LEU A 111 -21.79 -0.06 4.62
CA LEU A 111 -21.38 -1.04 5.63
C LEU A 111 -21.23 -2.46 5.05
N ASP A 112 -22.14 -2.86 4.15
CA ASP A 112 -22.04 -4.19 3.50
C ASP A 112 -20.82 -4.26 2.60
N LEU A 113 -20.52 -3.18 1.89
CA LEU A 113 -19.31 -3.09 1.07
C LEU A 113 -18.05 -3.19 1.93
N LEU A 114 -18.00 -2.47 3.04
CA LEU A 114 -16.87 -2.54 3.99
C LEU A 114 -16.76 -3.94 4.60
N SER A 115 -17.88 -4.56 4.97
CA SER A 115 -17.94 -5.93 5.51
C SER A 115 -17.46 -6.97 4.49
N HIS A 116 -17.86 -6.83 3.23
CA HIS A 116 -17.41 -7.70 2.15
C HIS A 116 -15.88 -7.68 1.99
N PHE A 117 -15.28 -6.49 1.96
CA PHE A 117 -13.81 -6.36 1.89
C PHE A 117 -13.11 -6.81 3.19
N ALA A 118 -13.66 -6.45 4.35
CA ALA A 118 -13.09 -6.81 5.65
C ALA A 118 -13.12 -8.33 5.90
N ASN A 119 -14.19 -9.02 5.52
CA ASN A 119 -14.32 -10.46 5.73
C ASN A 119 -13.23 -11.24 5.01
N HIS A 120 -12.93 -10.95 3.74
CA HIS A 120 -11.87 -11.64 3.00
C HIS A 120 -10.49 -11.40 3.63
N THR A 121 -10.18 -10.16 3.98
CA THR A 121 -8.91 -9.81 4.63
C THR A 121 -8.78 -10.41 6.02
N HIS A 122 -9.87 -10.34 6.81
CA HIS A 122 -9.90 -10.90 8.17
C HIS A 122 -9.74 -12.43 8.18
N LEU A 123 -10.38 -13.12 7.24
CA LEU A 123 -10.23 -14.58 7.10
C LEU A 123 -8.80 -14.98 6.75
N ILE A 124 -8.12 -14.25 5.86
CA ILE A 124 -6.70 -14.50 5.54
C ILE A 124 -5.82 -14.24 6.75
N ALA A 125 -6.00 -13.11 7.45
CA ALA A 125 -5.26 -12.80 8.67
C ALA A 125 -5.45 -13.88 9.74
N ALA A 126 -6.71 -14.30 9.99
CA ALA A 126 -7.01 -15.35 10.95
C ALA A 126 -6.42 -16.72 10.53
N SER A 127 -6.37 -17.03 9.22
CA SER A 127 -5.75 -18.25 8.74
C SER A 127 -4.23 -18.25 8.96
N ILE A 128 -3.58 -17.10 8.79
CA ILE A 128 -2.14 -16.96 9.10
C ILE A 128 -1.90 -17.14 10.61
N GLU A 129 -2.70 -16.48 11.46
CA GLU A 129 -2.53 -16.54 12.91
C GLU A 129 -2.75 -17.94 13.48
N ARG A 130 -3.70 -18.70 12.93
CA ARG A 130 -4.04 -20.07 13.35
C ARG A 130 -3.15 -21.15 12.73
N ALA A 131 -2.38 -20.81 11.71
CA ALA A 131 -1.54 -21.79 11.01
C ALA A 131 -0.57 -22.48 11.98
N VAL A 132 -0.48 -23.79 11.90
CA VAL A 132 0.45 -24.63 12.67
C VAL A 132 1.47 -25.33 11.77
N SER A 133 1.40 -25.11 10.46
CA SER A 133 2.32 -25.68 9.46
C SER A 133 2.61 -24.70 8.32
N ILE A 134 3.71 -24.94 7.62
CA ILE A 134 4.08 -24.15 6.43
C ILE A 134 3.07 -24.33 5.29
N ASP A 135 2.47 -25.51 5.15
CA ASP A 135 1.45 -25.77 4.14
C ASP A 135 0.19 -24.91 4.36
N GLU A 136 -0.22 -24.71 5.60
CA GLU A 136 -1.34 -23.81 5.93
C GLU A 136 -1.00 -22.35 5.62
N LEU A 137 0.22 -21.90 5.90
CA LEU A 137 0.69 -20.58 5.52
C LEU A 137 0.75 -20.40 3.98
N GLN A 138 1.14 -21.46 3.24
CA GLN A 138 1.09 -21.42 1.75
C GLN A 138 -0.34 -21.23 1.24
N ASN A 139 -1.33 -21.90 1.87
CA ASN A 139 -2.73 -21.73 1.49
C ASN A 139 -3.21 -20.29 1.75
N ALA A 140 -2.86 -19.70 2.89
CA ALA A 140 -3.15 -18.31 3.19
C ALA A 140 -2.50 -17.35 2.17
N GLN A 141 -1.25 -17.61 1.76
CA GLN A 141 -0.53 -16.84 0.76
C GLN A 141 -1.15 -16.95 -0.65
N ARG A 142 -1.69 -18.12 -1.02
CA ARG A 142 -2.47 -18.26 -2.28
C ARG A 142 -3.73 -17.41 -2.23
N SER A 143 -4.45 -17.43 -1.12
CA SER A 143 -5.65 -16.60 -0.91
C SER A 143 -5.33 -15.11 -0.99
N LEU A 144 -4.20 -14.66 -0.42
CA LEU A 144 -3.72 -13.28 -0.56
C LEU A 144 -3.45 -12.92 -2.02
N THR A 145 -2.79 -13.79 -2.80
CA THR A 145 -2.52 -13.54 -4.21
C THR A 145 -3.82 -13.40 -5.03
N HIS A 146 -4.83 -14.22 -4.73
CA HIS A 146 -6.16 -14.11 -5.37
C HIS A 146 -6.85 -12.79 -4.99
N LEU A 147 -6.77 -12.39 -3.72
CA LEU A 147 -7.33 -11.12 -3.25
C LEU A 147 -6.66 -9.93 -3.97
N VAL A 148 -5.33 -9.90 -4.07
CA VAL A 148 -4.58 -8.86 -4.79
C VAL A 148 -5.01 -8.76 -6.25
N ARG A 149 -5.15 -9.91 -6.95
CA ARG A 149 -5.67 -9.92 -8.32
C ARG A 149 -7.06 -9.30 -8.40
N SER A 150 -7.98 -9.72 -7.54
CA SER A 150 -9.35 -9.21 -7.49
C SER A 150 -9.36 -7.69 -7.23
N LEU A 151 -8.62 -7.21 -6.25
CA LEU A 151 -8.54 -5.78 -5.93
C LEU A 151 -7.96 -4.96 -7.09
N THR A 152 -6.92 -5.47 -7.75
CA THR A 152 -6.26 -4.79 -8.87
C THR A 152 -7.18 -4.72 -10.10
N THR A 153 -7.86 -5.82 -10.46
CA THR A 153 -8.82 -5.82 -11.56
C THR A 153 -10.04 -4.94 -11.31
N LYS A 154 -10.41 -4.78 -10.04
CA LYS A 154 -11.48 -3.87 -9.59
C LYS A 154 -11.04 -2.41 -9.44
N GLY A 155 -9.83 -2.05 -9.84
CA GLY A 155 -9.32 -0.68 -9.87
C GLY A 155 -8.98 -0.07 -8.51
N VAL A 156 -8.77 -0.91 -7.48
CA VAL A 156 -8.29 -0.43 -6.17
C VAL A 156 -6.89 0.16 -6.32
N ARG A 157 -6.68 1.37 -5.80
CA ARG A 157 -5.38 2.05 -5.89
C ARG A 157 -4.28 1.21 -5.28
N VAL A 158 -3.15 1.11 -5.95
CA VAL A 158 -2.00 0.27 -5.58
C VAL A 158 -1.51 0.52 -4.15
N ARG A 159 -1.55 1.76 -3.66
CA ARG A 159 -1.14 2.10 -2.28
C ARG A 159 -1.96 1.38 -1.19
N TYR A 160 -3.25 1.11 -1.44
CA TYR A 160 -4.08 0.35 -0.50
C TYR A 160 -3.82 -1.15 -0.61
N VAL A 161 -3.56 -1.62 -1.83
CA VAL A 161 -3.18 -3.02 -2.08
C VAL A 161 -1.84 -3.32 -1.42
N SER A 162 -0.83 -2.46 -1.59
CA SER A 162 0.50 -2.67 -1.00
C SER A 162 0.47 -2.62 0.53
N LYS A 163 -0.28 -1.69 1.12
CA LYS A 163 -0.45 -1.63 2.58
C LYS A 163 -1.04 -2.93 3.12
N LEU A 164 -2.11 -3.42 2.48
CA LEU A 164 -2.75 -4.70 2.85
C LEU A 164 -1.78 -5.88 2.72
N VAL A 165 -1.06 -5.97 1.60
CA VAL A 165 -0.07 -7.03 1.35
C VAL A 165 1.02 -7.01 2.41
N SER A 166 1.59 -5.84 2.71
CA SER A 166 2.68 -5.71 3.69
C SER A 166 2.22 -6.06 5.11
N GLU A 167 1.02 -5.65 5.52
CA GLU A 167 0.46 -6.03 6.83
C GLU A 167 0.25 -7.55 6.96
N LEU A 168 -0.24 -8.21 5.91
CA LEU A 168 -0.43 -9.67 5.93
C LEU A 168 0.91 -10.41 5.82
N ASN A 169 1.86 -9.91 5.05
CA ASN A 169 3.20 -10.47 5.00
C ASN A 169 3.93 -10.34 6.34
N ALA A 170 3.83 -9.19 7.03
CA ALA A 170 4.39 -9.02 8.37
C ALA A 170 3.84 -10.07 9.36
N LYS A 171 2.54 -10.40 9.28
CA LYS A 171 1.95 -11.49 10.06
C LYS A 171 2.54 -12.86 9.68
N VAL A 172 2.82 -13.10 8.40
CA VAL A 172 3.49 -14.33 7.94
C VAL A 172 4.91 -14.41 8.49
N TYR A 173 5.70 -13.32 8.39
CA TYR A 173 7.05 -13.27 8.96
C TYR A 173 7.03 -13.55 10.47
N ARG A 174 6.14 -12.90 11.21
CA ARG A 174 5.94 -13.13 12.65
C ARG A 174 5.60 -14.57 12.93
N LYS A 175 4.65 -15.15 12.19
CA LYS A 175 4.23 -16.54 12.41
C LYS A 175 5.35 -17.54 12.14
N VAL A 176 6.11 -17.34 11.06
CA VAL A 176 7.28 -18.20 10.78
C VAL A 176 8.34 -18.05 11.88
N PHE A 177 8.57 -16.82 12.37
CA PHE A 177 9.49 -16.58 13.48
C PHE A 177 9.05 -17.33 14.76
N GLU A 178 7.77 -17.24 15.14
CA GLU A 178 7.19 -17.94 16.29
C GLU A 178 7.29 -19.47 16.18
N MET A 179 7.19 -20.01 14.95
CA MET A 179 7.30 -21.46 14.69
C MET A 179 8.75 -21.97 14.76
N VAL A 180 9.73 -21.10 14.52
CA VAL A 180 11.14 -21.48 14.37
C VAL A 180 11.95 -21.14 15.61
N VAL A 181 11.75 -19.94 16.19
CA VAL A 181 12.55 -19.44 17.30
C VAL A 181 11.94 -19.88 18.63
N PRO A 182 12.70 -20.57 19.50
CA PRO A 182 12.23 -20.92 20.85
C PRO A 182 11.74 -19.71 21.64
N SER A 183 10.68 -19.88 22.43
CA SER A 183 10.04 -18.79 23.17
C SER A 183 10.99 -18.02 24.09
N GLU A 184 11.98 -18.72 24.67
CA GLU A 184 13.02 -18.16 25.56
C GLU A 184 14.06 -17.29 24.81
N LEU A 185 14.06 -17.30 23.48
CA LEU A 185 14.94 -16.51 22.63
C LEU A 185 14.21 -15.38 21.91
N GLN A 186 12.87 -15.39 21.88
CA GLN A 186 12.10 -14.43 21.09
C GLN A 186 12.21 -13.00 21.61
N ASP A 187 12.31 -12.80 22.92
CA ASP A 187 12.50 -11.49 23.55
C ASP A 187 13.98 -11.02 23.58
N LYS A 188 14.90 -11.86 23.09
CA LYS A 188 16.34 -11.58 23.01
C LYS A 188 16.79 -11.12 21.64
N CYS A 189 15.89 -11.03 20.69
CA CYS A 189 16.20 -10.57 19.34
C CYS A 189 15.02 -9.86 18.72
N ALA A 190 15.28 -9.12 17.62
CA ALA A 190 14.29 -8.48 16.78
C ALA A 190 14.47 -8.95 15.33
N LEU A 191 13.44 -9.58 14.76
CA LEU A 191 13.37 -9.82 13.32
C LEU A 191 12.89 -8.55 12.64
N ILE A 192 13.72 -7.99 11.78
CA ILE A 192 13.39 -6.78 11.01
C ILE A 192 13.25 -7.11 9.53
N VAL A 193 12.36 -6.40 8.86
CA VAL A 193 12.22 -6.37 7.40
C VAL A 193 12.64 -5.00 6.89
N MET A 194 13.16 -4.95 5.67
CA MET A 194 13.75 -3.75 5.09
C MET A 194 13.26 -3.56 3.64
N GLY A 195 13.82 -2.60 2.93
CA GLY A 195 13.45 -2.37 1.53
C GLY A 195 11.95 -2.08 1.35
N SER A 196 11.33 -2.66 0.33
CA SER A 196 9.89 -2.46 0.05
C SER A 196 8.97 -3.04 1.13
N GLU A 197 9.38 -4.11 1.80
CA GLU A 197 8.63 -4.69 2.92
C GLU A 197 8.66 -3.75 4.13
N GLY A 198 9.85 -3.27 4.52
CA GLY A 198 10.02 -2.36 5.65
C GLY A 198 9.33 -0.99 5.45
N ARG A 199 9.14 -0.58 4.18
CA ARG A 199 8.35 0.61 3.84
C ARG A 199 6.83 0.36 3.77
N GLY A 200 6.35 -0.88 3.90
CA GLY A 200 4.94 -1.20 3.71
C GLY A 200 4.46 -0.99 2.26
N GLU A 201 5.33 -1.20 1.28
CA GLU A 201 5.10 -0.90 -0.14
C GLU A 201 5.21 -2.13 -1.05
N GLN A 202 5.32 -3.31 -0.48
CA GLN A 202 5.39 -4.54 -1.23
C GLN A 202 4.05 -4.85 -1.90
N ILE A 203 4.03 -4.96 -3.22
CA ILE A 203 2.79 -5.15 -3.99
C ILE A 203 2.42 -6.62 -4.21
N LEU A 204 3.40 -7.50 -4.13
CA LEU A 204 3.31 -8.96 -4.09
C LEU A 204 4.59 -9.48 -3.42
N ARG A 205 4.75 -10.80 -3.34
CA ARG A 205 6.00 -11.40 -2.83
C ARG A 205 7.13 -11.02 -3.77
N THR A 206 7.99 -10.12 -3.31
CA THR A 206 9.27 -9.79 -3.92
C THR A 206 10.39 -10.42 -3.10
N ASP A 207 11.64 -10.10 -3.44
CA ASP A 207 12.84 -10.56 -2.74
C ASP A 207 12.71 -10.31 -1.23
N GLN A 208 13.26 -11.24 -0.43
CA GLN A 208 13.38 -11.04 1.01
C GLN A 208 14.47 -10.02 1.28
N ASP A 209 14.13 -8.97 2.04
CA ASP A 209 15.11 -8.07 2.65
C ASP A 209 14.85 -8.09 4.15
N ASN A 210 15.58 -8.95 4.88
CA ASN A 210 15.38 -9.14 6.32
C ASN A 210 16.70 -9.28 7.08
N ALA A 211 16.65 -8.97 8.38
CA ALA A 211 17.81 -9.05 9.25
C ALA A 211 17.38 -9.40 10.68
N LEU A 212 18.34 -9.78 11.52
CA LEU A 212 18.14 -10.06 12.93
C LEU A 212 19.05 -9.14 13.76
N ILE A 213 18.43 -8.40 14.68
CA ILE A 213 19.16 -7.69 15.74
C ILE A 213 19.08 -8.51 17.00
N ILE A 214 20.21 -8.80 17.62
CA ILE A 214 20.34 -9.64 18.80
C ILE A 214 20.70 -8.74 19.99
N ARG A 215 20.12 -9.02 21.14
CA ARG A 215 20.44 -8.32 22.40
C ARG A 215 21.91 -8.48 22.74
N ASP A 216 22.57 -7.41 23.18
CA ASP A 216 23.98 -7.48 23.63
C ASP A 216 24.14 -8.47 24.79
N GLY A 217 25.21 -9.27 24.73
CA GLY A 217 25.52 -10.32 25.71
C GLY A 217 24.96 -11.70 25.36
N GLU A 218 24.10 -11.83 24.36
CA GLU A 218 23.68 -13.13 23.83
C GLU A 218 24.69 -13.63 22.77
N ASP A 219 24.85 -14.94 22.68
CA ASP A 219 25.71 -15.55 21.66
C ASP A 219 25.01 -15.59 20.29
N GLU A 220 25.52 -14.81 19.34
CA GLU A 220 24.98 -14.72 17.98
C GLU A 220 24.89 -16.08 17.26
N ALA A 221 25.79 -17.04 17.60
CA ALA A 221 25.82 -18.37 17.01
C ALA A 221 24.58 -19.20 17.36
N VAL A 222 23.96 -18.96 18.51
CA VAL A 222 22.74 -19.65 18.93
C VAL A 222 21.59 -19.42 17.98
N PHE A 223 21.52 -18.25 17.35
CA PHE A 223 20.42 -17.89 16.45
C PHE A 223 20.61 -18.43 15.02
N GLU A 224 21.80 -18.82 14.62
CA GLU A 224 22.10 -19.25 13.25
C GLU A 224 21.20 -20.38 12.74
N PRO A 225 21.03 -21.53 13.42
CA PRO A 225 20.21 -22.62 12.90
C PRO A 225 18.75 -22.19 12.70
N TYR A 226 18.22 -21.36 13.58
CA TYR A 226 16.84 -20.85 13.49
C TYR A 226 16.68 -19.90 12.29
N MET A 227 17.66 -19.05 12.06
CA MET A 227 17.61 -18.11 10.94
C MET A 227 17.80 -18.78 9.58
N MET A 228 18.61 -19.84 9.52
CA MET A 228 18.70 -20.69 8.33
C MET A 228 17.36 -21.38 8.03
N GLN A 229 16.68 -21.91 9.07
CA GLN A 229 15.37 -22.54 8.93
C GLN A 229 14.29 -21.53 8.53
N LEU A 230 14.26 -20.34 9.15
CA LEU A 230 13.34 -19.25 8.82
C LEU A 230 13.47 -18.86 7.35
N ASN A 231 14.71 -18.63 6.90
CA ASN A 231 14.97 -18.32 5.49
C ASN A 231 14.48 -19.46 4.55
N GLY A 232 14.70 -20.73 4.93
CA GLY A 232 14.19 -21.88 4.18
C GLY A 232 12.67 -21.90 4.07
N TYR A 233 11.95 -21.58 5.14
CA TYR A 233 10.50 -21.51 5.15
C TYR A 233 9.96 -20.33 4.33
N LEU A 234 10.60 -19.16 4.39
CA LEU A 234 10.23 -18.03 3.54
C LEU A 234 10.38 -18.35 2.04
N LEU A 235 11.44 -19.08 1.66
CA LEU A 235 11.59 -19.57 0.28
C LEU A 235 10.46 -20.52 -0.12
N GLN A 236 10.07 -21.46 0.74
CA GLN A 236 8.93 -22.36 0.50
C GLN A 236 7.62 -21.59 0.36
N LEU A 237 7.45 -20.52 1.13
CA LEU A 237 6.29 -19.62 1.05
C LEU A 237 6.31 -18.73 -0.21
N GLY A 238 7.38 -18.79 -1.00
CA GLY A 238 7.52 -18.11 -2.28
C GLY A 238 8.05 -16.67 -2.18
N PHE A 239 8.78 -16.33 -1.11
CA PHE A 239 9.59 -15.13 -1.03
C PHE A 239 10.98 -15.44 -1.65
N PRO A 240 11.34 -14.89 -2.82
CA PRO A 240 12.62 -15.20 -3.46
C PRO A 240 13.81 -14.71 -2.64
N LYS A 241 14.99 -15.26 -2.92
CA LYS A 241 16.24 -14.75 -2.36
C LYS A 241 16.52 -13.32 -2.83
N CYS A 242 17.00 -12.49 -1.91
CA CYS A 242 17.57 -11.20 -2.27
C CYS A 242 18.87 -11.40 -3.07
N SER A 243 18.98 -10.78 -4.24
CA SER A 243 20.21 -10.81 -5.06
C SER A 243 21.41 -10.15 -4.35
N GLY A 244 21.13 -9.17 -3.47
CA GLY A 244 22.11 -8.53 -2.61
C GLY A 244 22.45 -9.32 -1.33
N ASN A 245 21.88 -10.52 -1.15
CA ASN A 245 22.07 -11.37 0.03
C ASN A 245 21.72 -10.67 1.37
N VAL A 246 20.71 -9.78 1.35
CA VAL A 246 20.19 -9.06 2.52
C VAL A 246 19.18 -9.97 3.25
N MET A 247 19.68 -10.95 3.98
CA MET A 247 18.85 -11.99 4.61
C MET A 247 19.42 -12.41 5.94
N VAL A 248 18.56 -12.82 6.88
CA VAL A 248 18.95 -13.35 8.20
C VAL A 248 19.89 -14.57 8.16
N SER A 249 19.90 -15.30 7.05
CA SER A 249 20.85 -16.41 6.82
C SER A 249 22.28 -15.93 6.60
N ASN A 250 22.49 -14.66 6.25
CA ASN A 250 23.81 -14.05 6.09
C ASN A 250 24.25 -13.45 7.44
N PRO A 251 25.41 -13.89 8.00
CA PRO A 251 25.92 -13.34 9.27
C PRO A 251 26.11 -11.81 9.27
N TYR A 252 26.32 -11.21 8.10
CA TYR A 252 26.42 -9.76 7.96
C TYR A 252 25.16 -9.03 8.44
N TRP A 253 24.00 -9.65 8.27
CA TRP A 253 22.68 -9.12 8.64
C TRP A 253 22.11 -9.76 9.92
N ARG A 254 22.90 -10.53 10.65
CA ARG A 254 22.57 -11.16 11.93
C ARG A 254 23.62 -10.78 12.94
N ARG A 255 23.37 -9.71 13.71
CA ARG A 255 24.33 -9.10 14.62
C ARG A 255 23.68 -8.67 15.93
N SER A 256 24.48 -8.55 16.98
CA SER A 256 24.09 -7.88 18.21
C SER A 256 23.85 -6.37 17.99
N VAL A 257 23.20 -5.69 18.94
CA VAL A 257 23.00 -4.23 18.91
C VAL A 257 24.35 -3.52 18.77
N GLY A 258 25.36 -3.91 19.56
CA GLY A 258 26.73 -3.37 19.45
C GLY A 258 27.35 -3.65 18.08
N GLY A 259 27.10 -4.84 17.51
CA GLY A 259 27.51 -5.19 16.15
C GLY A 259 26.89 -4.30 15.09
N TYR A 260 25.60 -3.96 15.21
CA TYR A 260 24.94 -3.00 14.32
C TYR A 260 25.42 -1.58 14.51
N LYS A 261 25.68 -1.12 15.75
CA LYS A 261 26.25 0.22 16.00
C LYS A 261 27.62 0.36 15.32
N ASN A 262 28.49 -0.65 15.41
CA ASN A 262 29.77 -0.66 14.70
C ASN A 262 29.56 -0.63 13.17
N LEU A 263 28.64 -1.41 12.64
CA LEU A 263 28.34 -1.46 11.21
C LEU A 263 27.80 -0.11 10.70
N ILE A 264 26.95 0.56 11.47
CA ILE A 264 26.43 1.90 11.16
C ILE A 264 27.57 2.91 11.11
N SER A 265 28.51 2.89 12.09
CA SER A 265 29.69 3.76 12.06
C SER A 265 30.53 3.50 10.82
N ASP A 266 30.82 2.24 10.50
CA ASP A 266 31.58 1.86 9.30
C ASP A 266 30.91 2.38 8.01
N TRP A 267 29.59 2.26 7.90
CA TRP A 267 28.85 2.78 6.75
C TRP A 267 28.94 4.30 6.59
N VAL A 268 28.81 5.03 7.70
CA VAL A 268 28.85 6.50 7.72
C VAL A 268 30.26 7.03 7.46
N ASP A 269 31.29 6.32 7.88
CA ASP A 269 32.68 6.76 7.75
C ASP A 269 33.33 6.33 6.42
N THR A 270 32.97 5.16 5.88
CA THR A 270 33.60 4.61 4.66
C THR A 270 33.02 5.20 3.37
N LEU A 271 31.68 5.43 3.33
CA LEU A 271 30.94 5.94 2.15
C LEU A 271 31.18 5.14 0.84
N SER A 272 31.58 3.87 0.95
CA SER A 272 31.66 2.99 -0.22
C SER A 272 30.28 2.71 -0.81
N GLU A 273 30.20 2.22 -2.04
CA GLU A 273 28.92 1.85 -2.66
C GLU A 273 28.18 0.81 -1.82
N GLU A 274 28.87 -0.18 -1.26
CA GLU A 274 28.29 -1.20 -0.38
C GLU A 274 27.79 -0.57 0.94
N ALA A 275 28.55 0.33 1.53
CA ALA A 275 28.19 1.03 2.75
C ALA A 275 26.92 1.88 2.55
N LEU A 276 26.88 2.69 1.48
CA LEU A 276 25.74 3.53 1.12
C LEU A 276 24.49 2.68 0.79
N MET A 277 24.67 1.53 0.16
CA MET A 277 23.58 0.58 -0.09
C MET A 277 23.06 -0.03 1.21
N GLY A 278 23.94 -0.54 2.07
CA GLY A 278 23.57 -1.11 3.38
C GLY A 278 22.82 -0.11 4.24
N LEU A 279 23.35 1.11 4.34
CA LEU A 279 22.73 2.22 5.04
C LEU A 279 21.35 2.56 4.48
N SER A 280 21.21 2.67 3.16
CA SER A 280 19.94 2.96 2.48
C SER A 280 18.88 1.88 2.74
N ILE A 281 19.28 0.62 2.82
CA ILE A 281 18.39 -0.50 3.12
C ILE A 281 17.97 -0.46 4.58
N PHE A 282 18.91 -0.22 5.51
CA PHE A 282 18.65 -0.16 6.94
C PHE A 282 17.74 1.01 7.35
N LEU A 283 17.78 2.14 6.64
CA LEU A 283 16.87 3.29 6.84
C LEU A 283 15.39 2.96 6.64
N ASP A 284 15.06 1.84 6.01
CA ASP A 284 13.70 1.36 5.84
C ASP A 284 13.34 0.24 6.83
N ALA A 285 14.18 -0.04 7.82
CA ALA A 285 13.99 -1.14 8.76
C ALA A 285 12.72 -1.00 9.59
N HIS A 286 11.96 -2.08 9.69
CA HIS A 286 10.74 -2.21 10.48
C HIS A 286 10.74 -3.55 11.22
N CYS A 287 10.45 -3.55 12.52
CA CYS A 287 10.40 -4.76 13.33
C CYS A 287 9.08 -5.49 13.08
N VAL A 288 9.15 -6.79 12.77
CA VAL A 288 7.97 -7.64 12.54
C VAL A 288 7.75 -8.69 13.63
N ALA A 289 8.80 -9.05 14.40
CA ALA A 289 8.71 -9.97 15.52
C ALA A 289 9.86 -9.77 16.49
N GLY A 290 9.69 -10.19 17.74
CA GLY A 290 10.68 -10.07 18.81
C GLY A 290 10.62 -8.73 19.54
N ASP A 291 11.75 -8.28 20.10
CA ASP A 291 11.86 -7.06 20.89
C ASP A 291 12.15 -5.83 20.00
N GLU A 292 11.12 -5.04 19.69
CA GLU A 292 11.23 -3.84 18.87
C GLU A 292 12.20 -2.78 19.45
N THR A 293 12.45 -2.78 20.75
CA THR A 293 13.34 -1.79 21.37
C THR A 293 14.77 -1.89 20.85
N LEU A 294 15.21 -3.08 20.42
CA LEU A 294 16.54 -3.31 19.86
C LEU A 294 16.75 -2.57 18.54
N LEU A 295 15.71 -2.51 17.69
CA LEU A 295 15.74 -1.69 16.48
C LEU A 295 15.78 -0.20 16.83
N GLY A 296 14.98 0.23 17.82
CA GLY A 296 14.96 1.61 18.29
C GLY A 296 16.33 2.10 18.76
N GLU A 297 17.09 1.26 19.47
CA GLU A 297 18.46 1.58 19.89
C GLU A 297 19.41 1.82 18.70
N CYS A 298 19.33 0.96 17.68
CA CYS A 298 20.13 1.12 16.45
C CYS A 298 19.71 2.36 15.65
N GLN A 299 18.41 2.66 15.55
CA GLN A 299 17.91 3.84 14.86
C GLN A 299 18.28 5.15 15.57
N ASN A 300 18.25 5.19 16.89
CA ASN A 300 18.71 6.33 17.68
C ASN A 300 20.21 6.57 17.46
N TYR A 301 21.01 5.52 17.53
CA TYR A 301 22.45 5.61 17.26
C TYR A 301 22.74 6.13 15.84
N LEU A 302 22.00 5.63 14.84
CA LEU A 302 22.08 6.11 13.47
C LEU A 302 21.80 7.61 13.36
N ASN A 303 20.68 8.08 13.96
CA ASN A 303 20.28 9.50 13.92
C ASN A 303 21.33 10.41 14.54
N GLU A 304 21.96 9.99 15.65
CA GLU A 304 23.05 10.72 16.29
C GLU A 304 24.29 10.85 15.38
N HIS A 305 24.62 9.79 14.63
CA HIS A 305 25.77 9.78 13.71
C HIS A 305 25.54 10.56 12.42
N PHE A 306 24.29 10.85 12.07
CA PHE A 306 23.96 11.71 10.93
C PHE A 306 23.95 13.19 11.26
N GLU A 307 23.97 13.57 12.51
CA GLU A 307 23.90 14.98 12.89
C GLU A 307 25.14 15.76 12.39
N GLY A 308 24.91 16.77 11.55
CA GLY A 308 25.98 17.56 10.94
C GLY A 308 26.71 16.93 9.74
N ARG A 309 26.35 15.72 9.30
CA ARG A 309 27.00 14.99 8.21
C ARG A 309 26.33 15.27 6.85
N SER A 310 26.37 16.52 6.39
CA SER A 310 25.88 16.93 5.07
C SER A 310 26.61 16.23 3.90
N ASP A 311 27.87 15.83 4.10
CA ASP A 311 28.66 15.04 3.18
C ASP A 311 28.03 13.68 2.91
N VAL A 312 27.66 12.95 3.96
CA VAL A 312 26.99 11.64 3.86
C VAL A 312 25.65 11.77 3.14
N MET A 313 24.87 12.81 3.49
CA MET A 313 23.58 13.09 2.84
C MET A 313 23.72 13.31 1.33
N ALA A 314 24.74 14.07 0.92
CA ALA A 314 25.00 14.34 -0.49
C ALA A 314 25.43 13.07 -1.25
N HIS A 315 26.28 12.21 -0.66
CA HIS A 315 26.66 10.93 -1.26
C HIS A 315 25.47 9.99 -1.39
N LEU A 316 24.63 9.88 -0.35
CA LEU A 316 23.39 9.12 -0.42
C LEU A 316 22.45 9.66 -1.50
N ALA A 317 22.23 10.98 -1.56
CA ALA A 317 21.35 11.59 -2.54
C ALA A 317 21.82 11.40 -3.98
N LYS A 318 23.14 11.36 -4.22
CA LYS A 318 23.73 11.10 -5.55
C LYS A 318 23.26 9.76 -6.13
N ALA A 319 23.04 8.73 -5.29
CA ALA A 319 22.54 7.44 -5.73
C ALA A 319 21.13 7.52 -6.34
N ALA A 320 20.29 8.50 -5.97
CA ALA A 320 18.98 8.71 -6.61
C ALA A 320 19.09 9.07 -8.10
N LEU A 321 20.25 9.56 -8.54
CA LEU A 321 20.54 9.94 -9.92
C LEU A 321 21.18 8.80 -10.73
N ALA A 322 21.52 7.66 -10.12
CA ALA A 322 22.30 6.58 -10.73
C ALA A 322 21.69 5.98 -12.01
N PHE A 323 20.36 6.03 -12.14
CA PHE A 323 19.66 5.45 -13.28
C PHE A 323 18.96 6.53 -14.07
N GLU A 324 19.12 6.51 -15.39
CA GLU A 324 18.40 7.41 -16.29
C GLU A 324 16.91 7.03 -16.38
N THR A 325 16.07 8.05 -16.51
CA THR A 325 14.66 7.85 -16.78
C THR A 325 14.46 7.41 -18.23
N PRO A 326 13.68 6.37 -18.54
CA PRO A 326 13.55 5.83 -19.90
C PRO A 326 12.65 6.72 -20.80
N LEU A 327 12.96 8.02 -20.87
CA LEU A 327 12.21 9.03 -21.62
C LEU A 327 13.19 9.87 -22.45
N SER A 328 13.00 9.87 -23.78
CA SER A 328 13.81 10.70 -24.69
C SER A 328 13.43 12.18 -24.63
N LEU A 329 14.26 13.05 -25.17
CA LEU A 329 14.01 14.50 -25.28
C LEU A 329 12.68 14.83 -26.01
N PHE A 330 12.22 13.97 -26.90
CA PHE A 330 10.97 14.10 -27.63
C PHE A 330 9.80 13.32 -27.00
N SER A 331 9.88 12.99 -25.71
CA SER A 331 8.86 12.23 -24.97
C SER A 331 8.55 10.83 -25.54
N GLY A 332 9.47 10.23 -26.30
CA GLY A 332 9.44 8.82 -26.69
C GLY A 332 10.07 7.95 -25.60
N PHE A 333 9.65 6.67 -25.48
CA PHE A 333 10.31 5.76 -24.56
C PHE A 333 11.69 5.33 -25.11
N VAL A 334 12.69 5.37 -24.25
CA VAL A 334 14.01 4.79 -24.53
C VAL A 334 13.98 3.33 -24.11
N LEU A 335 14.11 2.43 -25.07
CA LEU A 335 14.04 0.99 -24.85
C LEU A 335 15.46 0.41 -24.69
N GLY A 336 15.57 -0.68 -23.94
CA GLY A 336 16.84 -1.39 -23.74
C GLY A 336 17.44 -1.90 -25.06
N ARG A 337 18.78 -2.01 -25.09
CA ARG A 337 19.53 -2.43 -26.30
C ARG A 337 19.96 -3.90 -26.29
N ALA A 338 19.70 -4.65 -25.21
CA ALA A 338 20.13 -6.02 -25.02
C ALA A 338 18.95 -7.01 -25.04
N GLU A 339 18.97 -8.03 -24.23
CA GLU A 339 17.97 -9.11 -24.16
C GLU A 339 16.52 -8.63 -24.02
N HIS A 340 16.29 -7.40 -23.50
CA HIS A 340 14.99 -6.76 -23.33
C HIS A 340 14.71 -5.64 -24.35
N GLY A 341 15.13 -5.79 -25.59
CA GLY A 341 15.15 -4.76 -26.65
C GLY A 341 13.87 -3.95 -26.92
N SER A 342 12.71 -4.35 -26.37
CA SER A 342 11.44 -3.61 -26.46
C SER A 342 10.89 -3.19 -25.10
N GLU A 343 11.65 -3.30 -24.02
CA GLU A 343 11.26 -3.10 -22.64
C GLU A 343 12.19 -2.14 -21.91
N PHE A 344 11.76 -1.63 -20.77
CA PHE A 344 12.60 -0.86 -19.85
C PHE A 344 12.30 -1.26 -18.39
N ASP A 345 13.29 -1.10 -17.51
CA ASP A 345 13.16 -1.35 -16.08
C ASP A 345 12.47 -0.15 -15.40
N ILE A 346 11.19 -0.34 -15.01
CA ILE A 346 10.38 0.70 -14.35
C ILE A 346 10.86 0.97 -12.91
N LYS A 347 11.44 -0.05 -12.24
CA LYS A 347 11.99 0.10 -10.88
C LYS A 347 13.20 1.03 -10.90
N LYS A 348 14.19 0.76 -11.76
CA LYS A 348 15.41 1.58 -11.92
C LYS A 348 15.09 2.94 -12.54
N GLY A 349 14.32 2.97 -13.62
CA GLY A 349 14.05 4.19 -14.38
C GLY A 349 13.13 5.21 -13.69
N GLY A 350 12.35 4.82 -12.68
CA GLY A 350 11.40 5.72 -12.05
C GLY A 350 11.25 5.55 -10.54
N ILE A 351 10.83 4.36 -10.09
CA ILE A 351 10.49 4.11 -8.68
C ILE A 351 11.69 4.38 -7.77
N PHE A 352 12.88 3.92 -8.15
CA PHE A 352 14.10 4.07 -7.35
C PHE A 352 14.43 5.53 -7.03
N ALA A 353 14.36 6.41 -8.01
CA ALA A 353 14.67 7.83 -7.81
C ALA A 353 13.74 8.49 -6.78
N ILE A 354 12.42 8.22 -6.86
CA ILE A 354 11.45 8.75 -5.89
C ILE A 354 11.73 8.17 -4.50
N VAL A 355 11.76 6.85 -4.37
CA VAL A 355 11.93 6.17 -3.08
C VAL A 355 13.23 6.60 -2.41
N HIS A 356 14.34 6.60 -3.14
CA HIS A 356 15.65 6.90 -2.59
C HIS A 356 15.79 8.38 -2.23
N GLY A 357 15.37 9.28 -3.12
CA GLY A 357 15.43 10.73 -2.85
C GLY A 357 14.53 11.15 -1.69
N ILE A 358 13.30 10.62 -1.61
CA ILE A 358 12.39 10.89 -0.48
C ILE A 358 12.94 10.33 0.83
N ARG A 359 13.58 9.14 0.81
CA ARG A 359 14.24 8.58 2.00
C ARG A 359 15.31 9.52 2.55
N ILE A 360 16.16 10.08 1.70
CA ILE A 360 17.25 10.96 2.14
C ILE A 360 16.72 12.31 2.67
N LEU A 361 15.73 12.90 1.99
CA LEU A 361 15.06 14.09 2.49
C LEU A 361 14.38 13.84 3.84
N SER A 362 13.80 12.66 4.02
CA SER A 362 13.19 12.26 5.31
C SER A 362 14.23 12.10 6.41
N LEU A 363 15.39 11.54 6.09
CA LEU A 363 16.51 11.44 7.02
C LEU A 363 17.01 12.82 7.45
N GLU A 364 17.20 13.74 6.50
CA GLU A 364 17.61 15.14 6.76
C GLU A 364 16.65 15.85 7.72
N HIS A 365 15.35 15.58 7.59
CA HIS A 365 14.29 16.18 8.40
C HIS A 365 13.89 15.35 9.62
N LYS A 366 14.64 14.30 9.96
CA LYS A 366 14.39 13.40 11.10
C LYS A 366 12.97 12.78 11.08
N ILE A 367 12.42 12.51 9.88
CA ILE A 367 11.13 11.84 9.71
C ILE A 367 11.31 10.34 9.95
N THR A 368 10.58 9.79 10.92
CA THR A 368 10.66 8.38 11.33
C THR A 368 9.79 7.44 10.48
N GLN A 369 8.82 7.98 9.73
CA GLN A 369 8.01 7.19 8.82
C GLN A 369 8.89 6.50 7.77
N THR A 370 8.58 5.23 7.44
CA THR A 370 9.31 4.50 6.39
C THR A 370 8.61 4.56 5.04
N ASN A 371 7.27 4.62 5.01
CA ASN A 371 6.47 4.63 3.78
C ASN A 371 6.70 5.89 2.93
N THR A 372 6.98 5.72 1.64
CA THR A 372 7.33 6.82 0.72
C THR A 372 6.21 7.85 0.60
N THR A 373 4.94 7.43 0.50
CA THR A 373 3.81 8.36 0.42
C THR A 373 3.63 9.16 1.71
N GLU A 374 3.78 8.53 2.87
CA GLU A 374 3.69 9.23 4.16
C GLU A 374 4.88 10.17 4.36
N ARG A 375 6.09 9.77 3.98
CA ARG A 375 7.27 10.65 3.95
C ARG A 375 7.03 11.91 3.08
N ILE A 376 6.44 11.76 1.88
CA ILE A 376 6.12 12.92 1.01
C ILE A 376 5.13 13.87 1.71
N LYS A 377 4.12 13.32 2.39
CA LYS A 377 3.13 14.13 3.13
C LYS A 377 3.78 14.89 4.29
N GLU A 378 4.66 14.23 5.05
CA GLU A 378 5.40 14.90 6.14
C GLU A 378 6.34 16.00 5.62
N LEU A 379 7.05 15.76 4.52
CA LEU A 379 7.88 16.77 3.86
C LEU A 379 7.04 17.97 3.34
N ASN A 380 5.81 17.72 2.89
CA ASN A 380 4.85 18.78 2.55
C ASN A 380 4.41 19.55 3.82
N ASN A 381 4.09 18.87 4.91
CA ASN A 381 3.72 19.51 6.18
C ASN A 381 4.84 20.41 6.73
N LEU A 382 6.10 20.01 6.52
CA LEU A 382 7.28 20.80 6.86
C LEU A 382 7.57 21.96 5.88
N GLY A 383 6.81 22.06 4.79
CA GLY A 383 6.94 23.12 3.80
C GLY A 383 8.07 22.92 2.78
N LEU A 384 8.71 21.75 2.72
CA LEU A 384 9.73 21.45 1.71
C LEU A 384 9.12 21.33 0.30
N PHE A 385 7.93 20.79 0.20
CA PHE A 385 7.13 20.72 -1.01
C PHE A 385 5.84 21.53 -0.84
N ASP A 386 5.39 22.20 -1.88
CA ASP A 386 4.03 22.70 -1.91
C ASP A 386 3.03 21.54 -2.11
N LYS A 387 1.76 21.79 -1.82
CA LYS A 387 0.71 20.77 -1.86
C LYS A 387 0.50 20.20 -3.27
N ALA A 388 0.65 21.02 -4.31
CA ALA A 388 0.47 20.60 -5.69
C ALA A 388 1.57 19.63 -6.10
N TYR A 389 2.83 19.99 -5.85
CA TYR A 389 3.98 19.15 -6.18
C TYR A 389 4.02 17.85 -5.37
N ALA A 390 3.69 17.90 -4.07
CA ALA A 390 3.56 16.68 -3.26
C ALA A 390 2.50 15.72 -3.84
N SER A 391 1.36 16.26 -4.27
CA SER A 391 0.30 15.46 -4.90
C SER A 391 0.75 14.84 -6.22
N GLU A 392 1.40 15.63 -7.09
CA GLU A 392 1.96 15.13 -8.36
C GLU A 392 3.00 14.02 -8.15
N LEU A 393 3.87 14.16 -7.16
CA LEU A 393 4.89 13.17 -6.84
C LEU A 393 4.27 11.85 -6.33
N ILE A 394 3.22 11.93 -5.50
CA ILE A 394 2.46 10.77 -5.03
C ILE A 394 1.75 10.08 -6.20
N GLU A 395 1.12 10.85 -7.11
CA GLU A 395 0.42 10.30 -8.27
C GLU A 395 1.38 9.65 -9.27
N ALA A 396 2.55 10.25 -9.48
CA ALA A 396 3.61 9.65 -10.30
C ALA A 396 4.08 8.31 -9.70
N TYR A 397 4.32 8.27 -8.39
CA TYR A 397 4.71 7.07 -7.68
C TYR A 397 3.64 5.96 -7.78
N ASP A 398 2.37 6.30 -7.51
CA ASP A 398 1.25 5.36 -7.65
C ASP A 398 1.12 4.82 -9.09
N THR A 399 1.32 5.66 -10.09
CA THR A 399 1.27 5.26 -11.51
C THR A 399 2.35 4.24 -11.83
N LEU A 400 3.59 4.50 -11.40
CA LEU A 400 4.71 3.59 -11.60
C LEU A 400 4.48 2.24 -10.91
N LEU A 401 4.01 2.24 -9.66
CA LEU A 401 3.69 1.02 -8.91
C LEU A 401 2.51 0.25 -9.54
N SER A 402 1.47 0.94 -10.01
CA SER A 402 0.29 0.32 -10.63
C SER A 402 0.66 -0.40 -11.93
N ILE A 403 1.47 0.24 -12.77
CA ILE A 403 1.96 -0.38 -14.02
C ILE A 403 2.84 -1.58 -13.70
N ARG A 404 3.76 -1.44 -12.73
CA ARG A 404 4.61 -2.56 -12.28
C ARG A 404 3.77 -3.73 -11.79
N LEU A 405 2.78 -3.50 -10.91
CA LEU A 405 1.90 -4.55 -10.39
C LEU A 405 1.15 -5.28 -11.51
N ARG A 406 0.62 -4.54 -12.49
CA ARG A 406 -0.07 -5.13 -13.64
C ARG A 406 0.84 -6.10 -14.41
N PHE A 407 2.10 -5.73 -14.66
CA PHE A 407 3.05 -6.59 -15.37
C PHE A 407 3.42 -7.82 -14.52
N ILE A 408 3.67 -7.66 -13.22
CA ILE A 408 3.93 -8.79 -12.32
C ILE A 408 2.75 -9.78 -12.30
N LEU A 409 1.50 -9.30 -12.26
CA LEU A 409 0.31 -10.15 -12.27
C LEU A 409 0.10 -10.89 -13.61
N GLY A 410 0.63 -10.36 -14.72
CA GLY A 410 0.59 -10.98 -16.06
C GLY A 410 1.67 -12.01 -16.31
N GLN A 411 2.74 -12.03 -15.51
CA GLN A 411 3.87 -12.95 -15.67
C GLN A 411 3.68 -14.25 -14.89
N LYS A 412 4.45 -15.29 -15.24
CA LYS A 412 4.55 -16.52 -14.44
C LYS A 412 5.32 -16.18 -13.15
N GLN A 413 4.83 -16.67 -12.00
CA GLN A 413 5.50 -16.46 -10.71
C GLN A 413 6.95 -16.94 -10.76
N GLY A 414 7.88 -16.08 -10.27
CA GLY A 414 9.31 -16.41 -10.14
C GLY A 414 10.19 -16.02 -11.32
N SER A 415 9.69 -15.25 -12.30
CA SER A 415 10.57 -14.71 -13.34
C SER A 415 11.43 -13.56 -12.80
N GLU A 416 12.73 -13.52 -13.16
CA GLU A 416 13.65 -12.40 -12.85
C GLU A 416 13.22 -11.08 -13.51
N GLU A 417 12.21 -11.11 -14.38
CA GLU A 417 11.74 -10.00 -15.21
C GLU A 417 10.67 -9.11 -14.57
N GLN A 418 10.46 -9.20 -13.24
CA GLN A 418 9.37 -8.51 -12.52
C GLN A 418 9.35 -6.97 -12.65
N ASN A 419 10.43 -6.36 -13.14
CA ASN A 419 10.55 -4.91 -13.24
C ASN A 419 10.48 -4.39 -14.68
N TYR A 420 10.43 -5.28 -15.68
CA TYR A 420 10.44 -4.89 -17.07
C TYR A 420 9.04 -4.64 -17.61
N VAL A 421 8.90 -3.51 -18.31
CA VAL A 421 7.63 -3.04 -18.88
C VAL A 421 7.79 -2.89 -20.39
N ASN A 422 6.93 -3.57 -21.15
CA ASN A 422 6.81 -3.36 -22.59
C ASN A 422 5.76 -2.29 -22.87
N PRO A 423 6.13 -1.06 -23.31
CA PRO A 423 5.18 0.01 -23.53
C PRO A 423 4.17 -0.25 -24.65
N LYS A 424 4.43 -1.22 -25.55
CA LYS A 424 3.48 -1.63 -26.59
C LYS A 424 2.25 -2.34 -26.03
N LEU A 425 2.37 -2.96 -24.84
CA LEU A 425 1.27 -3.65 -24.14
C LEU A 425 0.42 -2.69 -23.29
N LEU A 426 0.81 -1.41 -23.19
CA LEU A 426 0.05 -0.38 -22.50
C LEU A 426 -0.98 0.26 -23.44
N SER A 427 -2.14 0.62 -22.91
CA SER A 427 -3.10 1.50 -23.61
C SER A 427 -2.50 2.88 -23.88
N LYS A 428 -3.13 3.67 -24.73
CA LYS A 428 -2.68 5.07 -24.98
C LYS A 428 -2.68 5.89 -23.70
N ALA A 429 -3.76 5.80 -22.91
CA ALA A 429 -3.89 6.53 -21.64
C ALA A 429 -2.78 6.13 -20.64
N GLU A 430 -2.50 4.85 -20.48
CA GLU A 430 -1.43 4.38 -19.60
C GLU A 430 -0.04 4.85 -20.06
N ARG A 431 0.22 4.87 -21.37
CA ARG A 431 1.47 5.43 -21.91
C ARG A 431 1.63 6.90 -21.60
N ASP A 432 0.55 7.67 -21.73
CA ASP A 432 0.57 9.12 -21.48
C ASP A 432 0.78 9.39 -19.98
N LEU A 433 0.07 8.69 -19.07
CA LEU A 433 0.29 8.75 -17.61
C LEU A 433 1.72 8.38 -17.22
N LEU A 434 2.27 7.32 -17.83
CA LEU A 434 3.64 6.89 -17.55
C LEU A 434 4.68 7.93 -17.98
N LYS A 435 4.48 8.59 -19.14
CA LYS A 435 5.35 9.68 -19.59
C LYS A 435 5.29 10.87 -18.62
N ASP A 436 4.10 11.20 -18.15
CA ASP A 436 3.95 12.30 -17.19
C ASP A 436 4.59 11.94 -15.83
N ALA A 437 4.43 10.71 -15.36
CA ALA A 437 5.14 10.23 -14.18
C ALA A 437 6.68 10.35 -14.34
N PHE A 438 7.24 9.96 -15.48
CA PHE A 438 8.68 10.11 -15.73
C PHE A 438 9.15 11.58 -15.84
N LYS A 439 8.31 12.49 -16.32
CA LYS A 439 8.63 13.94 -16.29
C LYS A 439 8.74 14.44 -14.85
N ILE A 440 7.81 14.02 -13.98
CA ILE A 440 7.83 14.36 -12.55
C ILE A 440 9.08 13.77 -11.89
N VAL A 441 9.45 12.52 -12.19
CA VAL A 441 10.72 11.91 -11.72
C VAL A 441 11.92 12.77 -12.13
N ASN A 442 11.98 13.24 -13.38
CA ASN A 442 13.08 14.09 -13.85
C ASN A 442 13.10 15.46 -13.15
N THR A 443 11.93 16.04 -12.87
CA THR A 443 11.82 17.27 -12.07
C THR A 443 12.32 17.04 -10.64
N PHE A 444 11.96 15.91 -10.04
CA PHE A 444 12.42 15.54 -8.70
C PHE A 444 13.94 15.31 -8.64
N LYS A 445 14.53 14.66 -9.63
CA LYS A 445 15.99 14.52 -9.74
C LYS A 445 16.71 15.86 -9.81
N LYS A 446 16.16 16.82 -10.55
CA LYS A 446 16.68 18.19 -10.59
C LYS A 446 16.58 18.86 -9.23
N PHE A 447 15.44 18.73 -8.56
CA PHE A 447 15.27 19.22 -7.19
C PHE A 447 16.36 18.67 -6.25
N LEU A 448 16.57 17.35 -6.22
CA LEU A 448 17.62 16.72 -5.42
C LEU A 448 19.03 17.25 -5.76
N THR A 449 19.30 17.43 -7.06
CA THR A 449 20.60 17.97 -7.52
C THR A 449 20.86 19.35 -6.94
N TYR A 450 19.87 20.24 -6.92
CA TYR A 450 19.99 21.58 -6.33
C TYR A 450 20.04 21.53 -4.82
N HIS A 451 19.13 20.80 -4.17
CA HIS A 451 18.99 20.73 -2.72
C HIS A 451 20.27 20.23 -2.03
N PHE A 452 20.86 19.16 -2.55
CA PHE A 452 22.07 18.53 -2.00
C PHE A 452 23.38 18.98 -2.68
N HIS A 453 23.34 19.99 -3.56
CA HIS A 453 24.51 20.50 -4.28
C HIS A 453 25.32 19.42 -5.02
N LEU A 454 24.62 18.42 -5.62
CA LEU A 454 25.25 17.21 -6.16
C LEU A 454 26.24 17.46 -7.31
N GLY A 455 26.22 18.63 -7.94
CA GLY A 455 27.23 19.04 -8.92
C GLY A 455 28.64 19.24 -8.32
N MET A 456 28.78 19.30 -7.00
CA MET A 456 30.04 19.47 -6.28
C MET A 456 30.54 18.17 -5.63
N VAL A 457 29.74 17.10 -5.68
CA VAL A 457 30.10 15.80 -5.10
C VAL A 457 30.87 14.98 -6.14
N VAL A 458 32.17 14.75 -5.90
CA VAL A 458 33.09 13.99 -6.76
C VAL A 458 32.80 12.50 -6.67
#